data_2c9e87f246489ad9c7004febfc0c6bd5
#
_entry.id   2c9e87f246489ad9c7004febfc0c6bd5
#
_cell.length_a   1.000
_cell.length_b   1.000
_cell.length_c   1.000
_cell.angle_alpha   90.00
_cell.angle_beta   90.00
_cell.angle_gamma   90.00
#
_symmetry.space_group_name_H-M   'P 1'
#
loop_
_entity.id
_entity.type
_entity.pdbx_description
1 polymer ?
#
loop_
_entity_poly.entity_id
_entity_poly.type
_entity_poly.pdbx_seq_one_letter_code
_entity_poly.pdbx_strand_id
1 'polypeptide(L)'
;MSKEVLLDVRHLTQQFHLTKKIKVKAVDDVSFQIHKGEIFGLVGESGSGKSTVARCLMNIYQPAQGEIWYKDVNICDKKEFKKHKKMLQTRRQMIFQDSASSLNQKMKVSDIITEPMRIQHITPPRGSFVKEAAFQMEYVGLENSFLDRYPSELSGGQRQRVAIARSLCMEPEFLVADEPIASLDVSIQAQIVNLFRHLQEEHGFTFLFIAHDLAMVEYLCDRVGVMYHGKLVELAPSEELYSNPVHPYTKTLLSAIPVPDPIRERKRVLQYYDGEGMENSVWTEVSPGHFAMLPAEGKGCLSLIHI
;
A
#
# COMPACT_ATOMS: atom_id res chain seq x y z
N MET A 1 -5.26 -4.50 -24.45
CA MET A 1 -5.77 -3.15 -24.11
C MET A 1 -4.93 -2.65 -22.95
N SER A 2 -4.37 -1.43 -23.02
CA SER A 2 -3.68 -0.81 -21.87
C SER A 2 -4.69 -0.64 -20.73
N LYS A 3 -4.35 -1.11 -19.53
CA LYS A 3 -5.19 -0.88 -18.34
C LYS A 3 -5.26 0.64 -18.06
N GLU A 4 -6.44 1.14 -17.71
CA GLU A 4 -6.67 2.56 -17.34
C GLU A 4 -5.81 2.92 -16.13
N VAL A 5 -5.03 4.01 -16.21
CA VAL A 5 -4.24 4.53 -15.10
C VAL A 5 -5.15 5.29 -14.14
N LEU A 6 -5.25 4.84 -12.90
CA LEU A 6 -6.03 5.52 -11.86
C LEU A 6 -5.17 6.56 -11.13
N LEU A 7 -3.92 6.22 -10.85
CA LEU A 7 -3.00 7.07 -10.11
C LEU A 7 -1.63 7.08 -10.81
N ASP A 8 -1.09 8.28 -11.04
CA ASP A 8 0.21 8.49 -11.68
C ASP A 8 1.08 9.36 -10.78
N VAL A 9 2.17 8.78 -10.31
CA VAL A 9 3.16 9.41 -9.43
C VAL A 9 4.39 9.76 -10.25
N ARG A 10 4.77 11.04 -10.27
CA ARG A 10 5.87 11.55 -11.09
C ARG A 10 6.88 12.29 -10.24
N HIS A 11 8.11 11.80 -10.19
CA HIS A 11 9.25 12.44 -9.54
C HIS A 11 8.97 12.85 -8.09
N LEU A 12 8.22 12.00 -7.34
CA LEU A 12 7.82 12.29 -5.98
C LEU A 12 9.03 12.36 -5.05
N THR A 13 9.19 13.53 -4.41
CA THR A 13 10.22 13.73 -3.38
C THR A 13 9.59 14.31 -2.12
N GLN A 14 9.87 13.68 -0.98
CA GLN A 14 9.44 14.16 0.34
C GLN A 14 10.60 14.27 1.30
N GLN A 15 10.71 15.43 1.94
CA GLN A 15 11.77 15.75 2.89
C GLN A 15 11.17 16.16 4.24
N PHE A 16 11.81 15.72 5.31
CA PHE A 16 11.48 16.14 6.66
C PHE A 16 12.66 16.90 7.27
N HIS A 17 12.35 17.98 7.98
CA HIS A 17 13.31 18.74 8.74
C HIS A 17 13.33 18.23 10.17
N LEU A 18 14.32 17.41 10.55
CA LEU A 18 14.48 16.94 11.93
C LEU A 18 15.01 18.09 12.84
N THR A 19 15.89 18.92 12.28
CA THR A 19 16.40 20.13 12.91
C THR A 19 16.59 21.21 11.85
N LYS A 20 16.95 22.44 12.24
CA LYS A 20 17.29 23.52 11.28
C LYS A 20 18.41 23.14 10.31
N LYS A 21 19.28 22.16 10.66
CA LYS A 21 20.45 21.76 9.85
C LYS A 21 20.28 20.37 9.21
N ILE A 22 19.44 19.50 9.76
CA ILE A 22 19.32 18.11 9.32
C ILE A 22 18.01 17.94 8.54
N LYS A 23 18.16 17.63 7.26
CA LYS A 23 17.07 17.25 6.35
C LYS A 23 17.21 15.77 6.03
N VAL A 24 16.12 15.03 6.11
CA VAL A 24 16.07 13.64 5.71
C VAL A 24 15.12 13.52 4.51
N LYS A 25 15.63 13.01 3.40
CA LYS A 25 14.79 12.65 2.25
C LYS A 25 14.18 11.28 2.55
N ALA A 26 12.91 11.26 2.91
CA ALA A 26 12.19 10.02 3.15
C ALA A 26 11.70 9.37 1.84
N VAL A 27 11.49 10.18 0.79
CA VAL A 27 11.20 9.73 -0.58
C VAL A 27 12.05 10.59 -1.50
N ASP A 28 12.75 9.96 -2.45
CA ASP A 28 13.70 10.59 -3.36
C ASP A 28 13.46 10.15 -4.80
N ASP A 29 12.79 11.01 -5.57
CA ASP A 29 12.54 10.87 -7.01
C ASP A 29 11.80 9.57 -7.40
N VAL A 30 10.69 9.26 -6.72
CA VAL A 30 9.91 8.06 -6.95
C VAL A 30 8.83 8.30 -8.01
N SER A 31 8.78 7.44 -9.04
CA SER A 31 7.79 7.48 -10.11
C SER A 31 7.20 6.09 -10.37
N PHE A 32 5.87 5.98 -10.38
CA PHE A 32 5.14 4.76 -10.72
C PHE A 32 3.68 5.06 -11.02
N GLN A 33 3.00 4.09 -11.64
CA GLN A 33 1.57 4.17 -11.94
C GLN A 33 0.82 3.03 -11.26
N ILE A 34 -0.40 3.29 -10.82
CA ILE A 34 -1.36 2.29 -10.35
C ILE A 34 -2.53 2.26 -11.32
N HIS A 35 -2.85 1.08 -11.83
CA HIS A 35 -3.96 0.90 -12.76
C HIS A 35 -5.26 0.64 -12.00
N LYS A 36 -6.37 0.98 -12.63
CA LYS A 36 -7.69 0.73 -12.08
C LYS A 36 -7.94 -0.77 -11.89
N GLY A 37 -8.42 -1.15 -10.71
CA GLY A 37 -8.73 -2.53 -10.36
C GLY A 37 -7.53 -3.39 -10.06
N GLU A 38 -6.29 -2.82 -9.93
CA GLU A 38 -5.13 -3.62 -9.52
C GLU A 38 -4.85 -3.49 -8.01
N ILE A 39 -4.21 -4.50 -7.46
CA ILE A 39 -3.56 -4.46 -6.16
C ILE A 39 -2.07 -4.24 -6.39
N PHE A 40 -1.61 -3.01 -6.16
CA PHE A 40 -0.20 -2.65 -6.27
C PHE A 40 0.49 -2.81 -4.93
N GLY A 41 1.48 -3.70 -4.84
CA GLY A 41 2.31 -3.90 -3.65
C GLY A 41 3.45 -2.89 -3.56
N LEU A 42 3.70 -2.34 -2.37
CA LEU A 42 4.88 -1.52 -2.11
C LEU A 42 5.64 -2.11 -0.92
N VAL A 43 6.82 -2.66 -1.19
CA VAL A 43 7.62 -3.43 -0.21
C VAL A 43 8.98 -2.80 0.05
N GLY A 44 9.65 -3.24 1.09
CA GLY A 44 10.99 -2.78 1.50
C GLY A 44 11.10 -2.75 3.02
N GLU A 45 12.30 -2.54 3.54
CA GLU A 45 12.56 -2.46 4.98
C GLU A 45 11.81 -1.33 5.68
N SER A 46 11.72 -1.41 7.02
CA SER A 46 11.20 -0.32 7.83
C SER A 46 12.05 0.94 7.61
N GLY A 47 11.38 2.10 7.44
CA GLY A 47 12.07 3.35 7.14
C GLY A 47 12.43 3.57 5.66
N SER A 48 12.15 2.64 4.73
CA SER A 48 12.44 2.83 3.30
C SER A 48 11.58 3.90 2.60
N GLY A 49 10.55 4.45 3.27
CA GLY A 49 9.73 5.55 2.74
C GLY A 49 8.31 5.16 2.30
N LYS A 50 7.90 3.89 2.38
CA LYS A 50 6.58 3.39 1.91
C LYS A 50 5.38 4.14 2.50
N SER A 51 5.30 4.22 3.82
CA SER A 51 4.21 4.95 4.49
C SER A 51 4.26 6.46 4.21
N THR A 52 5.43 7.01 3.90
CA THR A 52 5.56 8.40 3.47
C THR A 52 4.94 8.59 2.08
N VAL A 53 5.21 7.68 1.14
CA VAL A 53 4.55 7.66 -0.18
C VAL A 53 3.04 7.60 0.02
N ALA A 54 2.53 6.63 0.78
CA ALA A 54 1.11 6.47 1.07
C ALA A 54 0.47 7.76 1.60
N ARG A 55 1.11 8.42 2.56
CA ARG A 55 0.61 9.68 3.14
C ARG A 55 0.65 10.85 2.16
N CYS A 56 1.60 10.88 1.21
CA CYS A 56 1.60 11.84 0.11
C CYS A 56 0.42 11.58 -0.85
N LEU A 57 0.17 10.31 -1.20
CA LEU A 57 -0.97 9.94 -2.05
C LEU A 57 -2.32 10.31 -1.44
N MET A 58 -2.42 10.31 -0.12
CA MET A 58 -3.62 10.71 0.61
C MET A 58 -3.69 12.20 0.95
N ASN A 59 -2.72 13.02 0.49
CA ASN A 59 -2.58 14.44 0.82
C ASN A 59 -2.47 14.73 2.34
N ILE A 60 -2.03 13.74 3.13
CA ILE A 60 -1.67 13.94 4.53
C ILE A 60 -0.35 14.72 4.61
N TYR A 61 0.59 14.41 3.71
CA TYR A 61 1.79 15.20 3.48
C TYR A 61 1.72 15.88 2.12
N GLN A 62 2.13 17.16 2.09
CA GLN A 62 2.35 17.86 0.83
C GLN A 62 3.76 17.51 0.34
N PRO A 63 3.94 16.92 -0.85
CA PRO A 63 5.26 16.63 -1.39
C PRO A 63 6.14 17.88 -1.51
N ALA A 64 7.44 17.70 -1.30
CA ALA A 64 8.41 18.77 -1.50
C ALA A 64 8.64 19.05 -3.01
N GLN A 65 8.61 17.99 -3.83
CA GLN A 65 8.72 18.06 -5.30
C GLN A 65 7.93 16.90 -5.93
N GLY A 66 7.66 17.05 -7.24
CA GLY A 66 6.94 16.04 -8.02
C GLY A 66 5.44 16.28 -8.07
N GLU A 67 4.76 15.42 -8.77
CA GLU A 67 3.32 15.49 -9.03
C GLU A 67 2.66 14.13 -8.73
N ILE A 68 1.42 14.21 -8.29
CA ILE A 68 0.56 13.04 -8.11
C ILE A 68 -0.74 13.36 -8.83
N TRP A 69 -1.05 12.54 -9.81
CA TRP A 69 -2.28 12.64 -10.58
C TRP A 69 -3.24 11.52 -10.17
N TYR A 70 -4.43 11.90 -9.73
CA TYR A 70 -5.54 10.98 -9.53
C TYR A 70 -6.52 11.19 -10.67
N LYS A 71 -6.58 10.24 -11.61
CA LYS A 71 -7.20 10.47 -12.91
C LYS A 71 -6.63 11.74 -13.56
N ASP A 72 -7.47 12.69 -13.87
CA ASP A 72 -7.09 13.96 -14.51
C ASP A 72 -6.80 15.11 -13.53
N VAL A 73 -6.78 14.83 -12.21
CA VAL A 73 -6.61 15.84 -11.16
C VAL A 73 -5.22 15.75 -10.56
N ASN A 74 -4.41 16.80 -10.71
CA ASN A 74 -3.16 16.95 -9.97
C ASN A 74 -3.46 17.29 -8.51
N ILE A 75 -3.31 16.31 -7.63
CA ILE A 75 -3.63 16.46 -6.20
C ILE A 75 -2.57 17.25 -5.43
N CYS A 76 -1.41 17.52 -6.01
CA CYS A 76 -0.37 18.38 -5.44
C CYS A 76 -0.67 19.87 -5.67
N ASP A 77 -1.45 20.21 -6.70
CA ASP A 77 -1.92 21.59 -6.93
C ASP A 77 -3.03 21.95 -5.93
N LYS A 78 -2.78 23.00 -5.13
CA LYS A 78 -3.72 23.43 -4.08
C LYS A 78 -5.07 23.90 -4.62
N LYS A 79 -5.11 24.47 -5.83
CA LYS A 79 -6.35 24.98 -6.44
C LYS A 79 -7.18 23.81 -6.95
N GLU A 80 -6.55 22.88 -7.68
CA GLU A 80 -7.21 21.66 -8.18
C GLU A 80 -7.67 20.77 -7.02
N PHE A 81 -6.82 20.58 -5.99
CA PHE A 81 -7.22 19.84 -4.79
C PHE A 81 -8.45 20.47 -4.10
N LYS A 82 -8.46 21.79 -3.91
CA LYS A 82 -9.60 22.49 -3.28
C LYS A 82 -10.88 22.34 -4.10
N LYS A 83 -10.79 22.45 -5.43
CA LYS A 83 -11.92 22.31 -6.35
C LYS A 83 -12.53 20.91 -6.31
N HIS A 84 -11.70 19.87 -6.18
CA HIS A 84 -12.11 18.46 -6.20
C HIS A 84 -12.11 17.79 -4.81
N LYS A 85 -11.95 18.57 -3.74
CA LYS A 85 -11.74 18.09 -2.37
C LYS A 85 -12.72 17.00 -1.93
N LYS A 86 -14.03 17.22 -2.12
CA LYS A 86 -15.06 16.26 -1.68
C LYS A 86 -14.88 14.93 -2.41
N MET A 87 -14.74 14.95 -3.73
CA MET A 87 -14.52 13.74 -4.54
C MET A 87 -13.25 13.01 -4.08
N LEU A 88 -12.13 13.73 -3.93
CA LEU A 88 -10.85 13.16 -3.52
C LEU A 88 -10.90 12.54 -2.12
N GLN A 89 -11.66 13.13 -1.18
CA GLN A 89 -11.83 12.62 0.17
C GLN A 89 -12.81 11.46 0.29
N THR A 90 -13.74 11.31 -0.64
CA THR A 90 -14.69 10.19 -0.67
C THR A 90 -14.12 8.99 -1.43
N ARG A 91 -13.51 9.23 -2.60
CA ARG A 91 -13.05 8.17 -3.50
C ARG A 91 -11.70 7.56 -3.16
N ARG A 92 -10.94 8.18 -2.25
CA ARG A 92 -9.66 7.65 -1.74
C ARG A 92 -9.74 7.48 -0.24
N GLN A 93 -9.50 6.29 0.25
CA GLN A 93 -9.55 5.97 1.67
C GLN A 93 -8.26 5.29 2.13
N MET A 94 -7.97 5.33 3.43
CA MET A 94 -6.77 4.75 4.00
C MET A 94 -7.09 3.88 5.22
N ILE A 95 -6.54 2.69 5.22
CA ILE A 95 -6.52 1.77 6.36
C ILE A 95 -5.14 1.90 7.00
N PHE A 96 -5.10 2.35 8.25
CA PHE A 96 -3.86 2.61 8.98
C PHE A 96 -3.30 1.34 9.62
N GLN A 97 -1.99 1.33 9.83
CA GLN A 97 -1.20 0.26 10.42
C GLN A 97 -1.74 -0.22 11.77
N ASP A 98 -2.12 0.71 12.65
CA ASP A 98 -2.67 0.39 13.97
C ASP A 98 -4.19 0.67 14.01
N SER A 99 -4.97 -0.40 13.82
CA SER A 99 -6.43 -0.31 13.91
C SER A 99 -6.90 0.05 15.33
N ALA A 100 -6.15 -0.35 16.37
CA ALA A 100 -6.53 -0.08 17.74
C ALA A 100 -6.47 1.42 18.08
N SER A 101 -5.41 2.11 17.63
CA SER A 101 -5.28 3.56 17.81
C SER A 101 -6.13 4.37 16.82
N SER A 102 -6.48 3.78 15.67
CA SER A 102 -7.25 4.47 14.64
C SER A 102 -8.76 4.53 14.90
N LEU A 103 -9.27 3.72 15.84
CA LEU A 103 -10.68 3.67 16.22
C LEU A 103 -10.92 4.46 17.51
N ASN A 104 -11.94 5.31 17.54
CA ASN A 104 -12.32 6.02 18.75
C ASN A 104 -12.94 5.06 19.77
N GLN A 105 -12.22 4.81 20.88
CA GLN A 105 -12.59 3.84 21.91
C GLN A 105 -13.91 4.20 22.65
N LYS A 106 -14.42 5.44 22.49
CA LYS A 106 -15.63 5.93 23.12
C LYS A 106 -16.86 5.91 22.19
N MET A 107 -16.69 5.45 20.96
CA MET A 107 -17.78 5.35 19.98
C MET A 107 -18.18 3.90 19.78
N LYS A 108 -19.46 3.68 19.49
CA LYS A 108 -19.96 2.36 19.07
C LYS A 108 -19.43 2.01 17.68
N VAL A 109 -19.32 0.72 17.38
CA VAL A 109 -18.88 0.20 16.08
C VAL A 109 -19.72 0.79 14.94
N SER A 110 -21.05 0.82 15.08
CA SER A 110 -21.95 1.41 14.07
C SER A 110 -21.65 2.88 13.77
N ASP A 111 -21.33 3.66 14.80
CA ASP A 111 -20.98 5.08 14.64
C ASP A 111 -19.60 5.26 14.02
N ILE A 112 -18.61 4.43 14.39
CA ILE A 112 -17.25 4.44 13.81
C ILE A 112 -17.31 4.14 12.32
N ILE A 113 -18.03 3.09 11.90
CA ILE A 113 -18.13 2.72 10.49
C ILE A 113 -18.75 3.86 9.67
N THR A 114 -19.76 4.52 10.18
CA THR A 114 -20.50 5.56 9.45
C THR A 114 -20.02 6.99 9.69
N GLU A 115 -19.01 7.18 10.56
CA GLU A 115 -18.43 8.49 10.86
C GLU A 115 -17.98 9.26 9.61
N PRO A 116 -17.29 8.64 8.61
CA PRO A 116 -16.87 9.36 7.41
C PRO A 116 -18.06 9.94 6.62
N MET A 117 -19.17 9.21 6.52
CA MET A 117 -20.38 9.71 5.86
C MET A 117 -20.97 10.89 6.60
N ARG A 118 -21.02 10.86 7.95
CA ARG A 118 -21.51 11.97 8.78
C ARG A 118 -20.67 13.23 8.59
N ILE A 119 -19.33 13.09 8.60
CA ILE A 119 -18.38 14.19 8.39
C ILE A 119 -18.54 14.83 7.00
N GLN A 120 -18.76 14.00 5.96
CA GLN A 120 -18.94 14.47 4.59
C GLN A 120 -20.38 14.87 4.26
N HIS A 121 -21.31 14.82 5.24
CA HIS A 121 -22.75 15.10 5.05
C HIS A 121 -23.35 14.26 3.91
N ILE A 122 -23.02 12.96 3.89
CA ILE A 122 -23.56 12.00 2.91
C ILE A 122 -24.75 11.28 3.55
N THR A 123 -25.88 11.28 2.85
CA THR A 123 -27.05 10.50 3.24
C THR A 123 -26.77 9.02 3.02
N PRO A 124 -26.98 8.15 4.03
CA PRO A 124 -26.72 6.72 3.88
C PRO A 124 -27.64 6.11 2.80
N PRO A 125 -27.07 5.43 1.77
CA PRO A 125 -27.84 4.85 0.65
C PRO A 125 -28.92 3.87 1.13
N ARG A 126 -28.68 3.18 2.24
CA ARG A 126 -29.61 2.17 2.82
C ARG A 126 -30.66 2.75 3.78
N GLY A 127 -30.86 4.08 3.75
CA GLY A 127 -31.91 4.80 4.47
C GLY A 127 -31.59 5.13 5.94
N SER A 128 -30.61 4.48 6.58
CA SER A 128 -30.12 4.85 7.92
C SER A 128 -28.66 4.47 8.12
N PHE A 129 -27.95 5.21 9.00
CA PHE A 129 -26.56 4.91 9.35
C PHE A 129 -26.39 3.51 9.97
N VAL A 130 -27.37 3.04 10.76
CA VAL A 130 -27.32 1.70 11.35
C VAL A 130 -27.42 0.60 10.28
N LYS A 131 -28.33 0.76 9.31
CA LYS A 131 -28.45 -0.18 8.19
C LYS A 131 -27.19 -0.17 7.31
N GLU A 132 -26.59 1.00 7.12
CA GLU A 132 -25.34 1.14 6.40
C GLU A 132 -24.19 0.43 7.13
N ALA A 133 -24.06 0.65 8.43
CA ALA A 133 -23.06 -0.03 9.24
C ALA A 133 -23.25 -1.56 9.23
N ALA A 134 -24.49 -2.05 9.36
CA ALA A 134 -24.80 -3.47 9.29
C ALA A 134 -24.35 -4.09 7.96
N PHE A 135 -24.66 -3.44 6.84
CA PHE A 135 -24.22 -3.88 5.53
C PHE A 135 -22.68 -3.95 5.41
N GLN A 136 -21.99 -2.90 5.88
CA GLN A 136 -20.53 -2.88 5.82
C GLN A 136 -19.90 -3.96 6.73
N MET A 137 -20.56 -4.30 7.85
CA MET A 137 -20.09 -5.39 8.73
C MET A 137 -20.24 -6.76 8.07
N GLU A 138 -21.36 -7.05 7.44
CA GLU A 138 -21.56 -8.28 6.68
C GLU A 138 -20.50 -8.41 5.58
N TYR A 139 -20.19 -7.30 4.92
CA TYR A 139 -19.19 -7.22 3.86
C TYR A 139 -17.78 -7.61 4.30
N VAL A 140 -17.42 -7.26 5.54
CA VAL A 140 -16.13 -7.65 6.12
C VAL A 140 -16.20 -8.94 6.96
N GLY A 141 -17.32 -9.66 6.93
CA GLY A 141 -17.54 -10.92 7.65
C GLY A 141 -17.61 -10.76 9.16
N LEU A 142 -18.27 -9.69 9.64
CA LEU A 142 -18.60 -9.48 11.05
C LEU A 142 -20.10 -9.60 11.28
N GLU A 143 -20.47 -10.16 12.42
CA GLU A 143 -21.87 -10.27 12.82
C GLU A 143 -22.47 -8.91 13.24
N ASN A 144 -23.73 -8.67 12.94
CA ASN A 144 -24.46 -7.48 13.33
C ASN A 144 -24.61 -7.32 14.86
N SER A 145 -24.41 -8.36 15.63
CA SER A 145 -24.36 -8.33 17.10
C SER A 145 -23.27 -7.42 17.67
N PHE A 146 -22.25 -7.06 16.86
CA PHE A 146 -21.17 -6.17 17.27
C PHE A 146 -21.46 -4.67 17.03
N LEU A 147 -22.57 -4.30 16.37
CA LEU A 147 -22.90 -2.90 16.04
C LEU A 147 -22.93 -1.96 17.24
N ASP A 148 -23.44 -2.45 18.39
CA ASP A 148 -23.57 -1.68 19.62
C ASP A 148 -22.37 -1.78 20.55
N ARG A 149 -21.35 -2.60 20.20
CA ARG A 149 -20.12 -2.76 20.99
C ARG A 149 -19.15 -1.60 20.79
N TYR A 150 -18.21 -1.51 21.71
CA TYR A 150 -17.08 -0.58 21.66
C TYR A 150 -15.80 -1.30 21.19
N PRO A 151 -14.82 -0.61 20.62
CA PRO A 151 -13.57 -1.22 20.16
C PRO A 151 -12.82 -2.02 21.23
N SER A 152 -12.91 -1.63 22.51
CA SER A 152 -12.32 -2.36 23.64
C SER A 152 -12.90 -3.76 23.86
N GLU A 153 -14.10 -4.04 23.34
CA GLU A 153 -14.78 -5.33 23.46
C GLU A 153 -14.50 -6.27 22.28
N LEU A 154 -13.66 -5.82 21.32
CA LEU A 154 -13.35 -6.54 20.10
C LEU A 154 -11.94 -7.12 20.14
N SER A 155 -11.74 -8.27 19.48
CA SER A 155 -10.40 -8.80 19.20
C SER A 155 -9.63 -7.92 18.21
N GLY A 156 -8.30 -8.11 18.07
CA GLY A 156 -7.47 -7.38 17.12
C GLY A 156 -7.97 -7.50 15.68
N GLY A 157 -8.29 -8.73 15.25
CA GLY A 157 -8.82 -8.98 13.90
C GLY A 157 -10.22 -8.38 13.69
N GLN A 158 -11.08 -8.37 14.72
CA GLN A 158 -12.39 -7.70 14.63
C GLN A 158 -12.23 -6.19 14.52
N ARG A 159 -11.34 -5.57 15.30
CA ARG A 159 -11.02 -4.14 15.16
C ARG A 159 -10.51 -3.81 13.77
N GLN A 160 -9.64 -4.65 13.21
CA GLN A 160 -9.13 -4.47 11.85
C GLN A 160 -10.27 -4.52 10.82
N ARG A 161 -11.18 -5.47 10.92
CA ARG A 161 -12.36 -5.55 10.04
C ARG A 161 -13.28 -4.34 10.18
N VAL A 162 -13.45 -3.79 11.38
CA VAL A 162 -14.19 -2.52 11.59
C VAL A 162 -13.48 -1.34 10.91
N ALA A 163 -12.14 -1.27 10.98
CA ALA A 163 -11.37 -0.22 10.29
C ALA A 163 -11.49 -0.34 8.76
N ILE A 164 -11.51 -1.57 8.23
CA ILE A 164 -11.76 -1.83 6.80
C ILE A 164 -13.20 -1.39 6.46
N ALA A 165 -14.22 -1.83 7.21
CA ALA A 165 -15.62 -1.46 6.99
C ALA A 165 -15.83 0.06 6.99
N ARG A 166 -15.17 0.79 7.90
CA ARG A 166 -15.18 2.25 7.93
C ARG A 166 -14.64 2.87 6.64
N SER A 167 -13.56 2.30 6.09
CA SER A 167 -12.98 2.79 4.83
C SER A 167 -13.88 2.48 3.63
N LEU A 168 -14.57 1.34 3.64
CA LEU A 168 -15.46 0.92 2.55
C LEU A 168 -16.79 1.68 2.53
N CYS A 169 -17.27 2.21 3.66
CA CYS A 169 -18.57 2.88 3.74
C CYS A 169 -18.67 4.13 2.84
N MET A 170 -17.54 4.65 2.36
CA MET A 170 -17.48 5.76 1.42
C MET A 170 -17.52 5.33 -0.05
N GLU A 171 -17.62 4.03 -0.32
CA GLU A 171 -17.54 3.44 -1.67
C GLU A 171 -16.32 3.98 -2.46
N PRO A 172 -15.10 3.81 -1.93
CA PRO A 172 -13.89 4.35 -2.54
C PRO A 172 -13.58 3.64 -3.86
N GLU A 173 -12.84 4.33 -4.74
CA GLU A 173 -12.21 3.71 -5.92
C GLU A 173 -10.78 3.28 -5.63
N PHE A 174 -10.12 3.95 -4.68
CA PHE A 174 -8.73 3.72 -4.30
C PHE A 174 -8.58 3.58 -2.78
N LEU A 175 -7.93 2.52 -2.37
CA LEU A 175 -7.66 2.18 -0.98
C LEU A 175 -6.16 2.06 -0.74
N VAL A 176 -5.65 2.78 0.24
CA VAL A 176 -4.30 2.57 0.76
C VAL A 176 -4.40 1.71 2.00
N ALA A 177 -3.74 0.56 1.99
CA ALA A 177 -3.61 -0.33 3.14
C ALA A 177 -2.15 -0.28 3.64
N ASP A 178 -1.90 0.53 4.68
CA ASP A 178 -0.57 0.75 5.25
C ASP A 178 -0.32 -0.27 6.37
N GLU A 179 0.39 -1.35 6.07
CA GLU A 179 0.68 -2.48 6.97
C GLU A 179 -0.55 -3.03 7.71
N PRO A 180 -1.66 -3.34 7.02
CA PRO A 180 -2.96 -3.59 7.65
C PRO A 180 -3.02 -4.89 8.47
N ILE A 181 -1.98 -5.70 8.45
CA ILE A 181 -1.93 -7.03 9.07
C ILE A 181 -0.78 -7.21 10.06
N ALA A 182 0.09 -6.21 10.22
CA ALA A 182 1.36 -6.33 10.96
C ALA A 182 1.21 -6.75 12.44
N SER A 183 0.07 -6.45 13.07
CA SER A 183 -0.18 -6.73 14.49
C SER A 183 -1.14 -7.91 14.74
N LEU A 184 -1.39 -8.74 13.72
CA LEU A 184 -2.37 -9.81 13.77
C LEU A 184 -1.70 -11.19 13.74
N ASP A 185 -2.38 -12.19 14.33
CA ASP A 185 -1.97 -13.59 14.23
C ASP A 185 -2.01 -14.09 12.79
N VAL A 186 -1.15 -15.04 12.42
CA VAL A 186 -1.01 -15.58 11.06
C VAL A 186 -2.34 -16.05 10.47
N SER A 187 -3.19 -16.71 11.26
CA SER A 187 -4.51 -17.17 10.80
C SER A 187 -5.46 -16.02 10.47
N ILE A 188 -5.40 -14.93 11.22
CA ILE A 188 -6.20 -13.72 10.99
C ILE A 188 -5.62 -12.92 9.82
N GLN A 189 -4.29 -12.86 9.69
CA GLN A 189 -3.64 -12.24 8.53
C GLN A 189 -4.15 -12.85 7.22
N ALA A 190 -4.16 -14.19 7.11
CA ALA A 190 -4.66 -14.89 5.93
C ALA A 190 -6.12 -14.55 5.61
N GLN A 191 -6.98 -14.43 6.64
CA GLN A 191 -8.37 -14.03 6.45
C GLN A 191 -8.51 -12.60 5.95
N ILE A 192 -7.70 -11.66 6.43
CA ILE A 192 -7.73 -10.27 5.99
C ILE A 192 -7.19 -10.14 4.56
N VAL A 193 -6.13 -10.87 4.21
CA VAL A 193 -5.59 -10.91 2.84
C VAL A 193 -6.64 -11.45 1.86
N ASN A 194 -7.33 -12.55 2.21
CA ASN A 194 -8.43 -13.08 1.41
C ASN A 194 -9.59 -12.09 1.29
N LEU A 195 -9.90 -11.34 2.34
CA LEU A 195 -10.89 -10.26 2.28
C LEU A 195 -10.50 -9.19 1.26
N PHE A 196 -9.25 -8.71 1.24
CA PHE A 196 -8.78 -7.72 0.25
C PHE A 196 -8.89 -8.26 -1.18
N ARG A 197 -8.51 -9.53 -1.40
CA ARG A 197 -8.64 -10.17 -2.70
C ARG A 197 -10.10 -10.24 -3.17
N HIS A 198 -10.98 -10.69 -2.30
CA HIS A 198 -12.43 -10.75 -2.57
C HIS A 198 -13.01 -9.35 -2.90
N LEU A 199 -12.63 -8.34 -2.13
CA LEU A 199 -13.04 -6.95 -2.38
C LEU A 199 -12.58 -6.45 -3.76
N GLN A 200 -11.38 -6.79 -4.19
CA GLN A 200 -10.87 -6.43 -5.51
C GLN A 200 -11.59 -7.19 -6.63
N GLU A 201 -11.77 -8.50 -6.50
CA GLU A 201 -12.40 -9.36 -7.51
C GLU A 201 -13.88 -9.01 -7.72
N GLU A 202 -14.64 -8.77 -6.66
CA GLU A 202 -16.09 -8.51 -6.77
C GLU A 202 -16.44 -7.05 -7.07
N HIS A 203 -15.64 -6.10 -6.61
CA HIS A 203 -15.98 -4.68 -6.68
C HIS A 203 -15.01 -3.86 -7.50
N GLY A 204 -13.92 -4.46 -7.97
CA GLY A 204 -12.92 -3.77 -8.78
C GLY A 204 -12.20 -2.64 -8.05
N PHE A 205 -12.11 -2.71 -6.71
CA PHE A 205 -11.33 -1.74 -5.93
C PHE A 205 -9.87 -1.76 -6.36
N THR A 206 -9.26 -0.59 -6.35
CA THR A 206 -7.82 -0.43 -6.60
C THR A 206 -7.11 -0.25 -5.27
N PHE A 207 -6.03 -0.99 -5.05
CA PHE A 207 -5.29 -0.94 -3.80
C PHE A 207 -3.83 -0.51 -3.99
N LEU A 208 -3.33 0.29 -3.04
CA LEU A 208 -1.92 0.32 -2.68
C LEU A 208 -1.75 -0.47 -1.39
N PHE A 209 -1.12 -1.63 -1.47
CA PHE A 209 -0.89 -2.53 -0.35
C PHE A 209 0.56 -2.43 0.12
N ILE A 210 0.76 -1.89 1.32
CA ILE A 210 2.09 -1.78 1.93
C ILE A 210 2.23 -2.90 2.95
N ALA A 211 3.25 -3.73 2.79
CA ALA A 211 3.58 -4.79 3.72
C ALA A 211 5.09 -5.03 3.81
N HIS A 212 5.50 -5.66 4.89
CA HIS A 212 6.84 -6.19 5.07
C HIS A 212 6.89 -7.71 4.85
N ASP A 213 5.74 -8.40 4.87
CA ASP A 213 5.64 -9.83 4.56
C ASP A 213 5.51 -10.03 3.05
N LEU A 214 6.61 -10.44 2.45
CA LEU A 214 6.73 -10.63 1.02
C LEU A 214 5.92 -11.83 0.51
N ALA A 215 5.73 -12.88 1.31
CA ALA A 215 4.93 -14.04 0.89
C ALA A 215 3.45 -13.67 0.69
N MET A 216 2.93 -12.77 1.54
CA MET A 216 1.57 -12.26 1.39
C MET A 216 1.43 -11.32 0.19
N VAL A 217 2.46 -10.51 -0.09
CA VAL A 217 2.50 -9.64 -1.26
C VAL A 217 2.51 -10.44 -2.55
N GLU A 218 3.30 -11.53 -2.62
CA GLU A 218 3.31 -12.46 -3.75
C GLU A 218 1.92 -13.01 -4.05
N TYR A 219 1.20 -13.42 -3.00
CA TYR A 219 -0.14 -14.00 -3.14
C TYR A 219 -1.20 -12.98 -3.57
N LEU A 220 -1.10 -11.73 -3.07
CA LEU A 220 -2.18 -10.74 -3.18
C LEU A 220 -2.00 -9.77 -4.34
N CYS A 221 -0.76 -9.34 -4.64
CA CYS A 221 -0.51 -8.19 -5.50
C CYS A 221 -0.30 -8.59 -6.97
N ASP A 222 -0.83 -7.76 -7.88
CA ASP A 222 -0.63 -7.91 -9.33
C ASP A 222 0.77 -7.44 -9.75
N ARG A 223 1.21 -6.30 -9.21
CA ARG A 223 2.53 -5.69 -9.44
C ARG A 223 3.11 -5.23 -8.12
N VAL A 224 4.43 -5.23 -8.05
CA VAL A 224 5.16 -4.89 -6.83
C VAL A 224 6.26 -3.90 -7.12
N GLY A 225 6.31 -2.82 -6.33
CA GLY A 225 7.42 -1.88 -6.28
C GLY A 225 8.25 -2.11 -5.02
N VAL A 226 9.56 -2.15 -5.17
CA VAL A 226 10.53 -2.34 -4.07
C VAL A 226 11.18 -1.01 -3.73
N MET A 227 11.05 -0.58 -2.48
CA MET A 227 11.66 0.66 -1.98
C MET A 227 12.86 0.39 -1.10
N TYR A 228 13.94 1.13 -1.37
CA TYR A 228 15.17 1.12 -0.57
C TYR A 228 15.67 2.54 -0.35
N HIS A 229 15.89 2.94 0.90
CA HIS A 229 16.38 4.29 1.30
C HIS A 229 15.70 5.46 0.56
N GLY A 230 14.37 5.42 0.46
CA GLY A 230 13.55 6.47 -0.17
C GLY A 230 13.43 6.37 -1.67
N LYS A 231 14.10 5.45 -2.33
CA LYS A 231 14.06 5.27 -3.79
C LYS A 231 13.27 4.01 -4.16
N LEU A 232 12.62 4.04 -5.32
CA LEU A 232 12.06 2.85 -5.96
C LEU A 232 13.20 2.19 -6.73
N VAL A 233 13.59 0.98 -6.33
CA VAL A 233 14.76 0.27 -6.91
C VAL A 233 14.38 -0.81 -7.90
N GLU A 234 13.17 -1.38 -7.79
CA GLU A 234 12.65 -2.35 -8.74
C GLU A 234 11.12 -2.26 -8.78
N LEU A 235 10.53 -2.50 -9.95
CA LEU A 235 9.08 -2.56 -10.17
C LEU A 235 8.79 -3.58 -11.25
N ALA A 236 7.96 -4.58 -10.93
CA ALA A 236 7.61 -5.63 -11.87
C ALA A 236 6.21 -6.22 -11.61
N PRO A 237 5.65 -7.01 -12.54
CA PRO A 237 4.58 -7.97 -12.23
C PRO A 237 5.01 -8.87 -11.07
N SER A 238 4.08 -9.22 -10.17
CA SER A 238 4.43 -10.00 -8.97
C SER A 238 5.14 -11.30 -9.32
N GLU A 239 4.60 -12.09 -10.23
CA GLU A 239 5.21 -13.36 -10.66
C GLU A 239 6.65 -13.20 -11.17
N GLU A 240 6.92 -12.15 -11.95
CA GLU A 240 8.25 -11.86 -12.48
C GLU A 240 9.21 -11.41 -11.39
N LEU A 241 8.77 -10.55 -10.46
CA LEU A 241 9.62 -10.08 -9.36
C LEU A 241 10.13 -11.23 -8.47
N TYR A 242 9.25 -12.21 -8.18
CA TYR A 242 9.60 -13.34 -7.31
C TYR A 242 10.39 -14.42 -8.02
N SER A 243 10.11 -14.66 -9.32
CA SER A 243 10.84 -15.68 -10.10
C SER A 243 12.18 -15.17 -10.63
N ASN A 244 12.28 -13.90 -10.96
CA ASN A 244 13.44 -13.31 -11.64
C ASN A 244 13.82 -11.91 -11.11
N PRO A 245 14.12 -11.77 -9.80
CA PRO A 245 14.52 -10.49 -9.23
C PRO A 245 15.84 -10.02 -9.84
N VAL A 246 15.92 -8.73 -10.19
CA VAL A 246 17.09 -8.17 -10.88
C VAL A 246 17.95 -7.36 -9.92
N HIS A 247 17.35 -6.43 -9.16
CA HIS A 247 18.10 -5.57 -8.25
C HIS A 247 18.70 -6.35 -7.07
N PRO A 248 19.97 -6.15 -6.69
CA PRO A 248 20.60 -6.88 -5.59
C PRO A 248 19.85 -6.80 -4.27
N TYR A 249 19.28 -5.64 -3.95
CA TYR A 249 18.46 -5.46 -2.75
C TYR A 249 17.18 -6.31 -2.78
N THR A 250 16.51 -6.43 -3.92
CA THR A 250 15.36 -7.30 -4.08
C THR A 250 15.72 -8.76 -3.83
N LYS A 251 16.86 -9.22 -4.35
CA LYS A 251 17.39 -10.56 -4.08
C LYS A 251 17.65 -10.77 -2.59
N THR A 252 18.23 -9.77 -1.91
CA THR A 252 18.42 -9.79 -0.46
C THR A 252 17.09 -9.94 0.27
N LEU A 253 16.09 -9.10 -0.05
CA LEU A 253 14.77 -9.15 0.56
C LEU A 253 14.08 -10.52 0.36
N LEU A 254 14.08 -11.02 -0.87
CA LEU A 254 13.47 -12.32 -1.20
C LEU A 254 14.22 -13.48 -0.55
N SER A 255 15.55 -13.39 -0.43
CA SER A 255 16.35 -14.40 0.27
C SER A 255 16.01 -14.51 1.76
N ALA A 256 15.37 -13.51 2.35
CA ALA A 256 14.96 -13.51 3.74
C ALA A 256 13.57 -14.17 3.99
N ILE A 257 12.83 -14.52 2.93
CA ILE A 257 11.54 -15.21 3.07
C ILE A 257 11.80 -16.63 3.62
N PRO A 258 11.18 -17.02 4.77
CA PRO A 258 11.34 -18.36 5.30
C PRO A 258 10.79 -19.43 4.34
N VAL A 259 11.55 -20.48 4.11
CA VAL A 259 11.09 -21.61 3.31
C VAL A 259 10.40 -22.61 4.23
N PRO A 260 9.16 -23.04 3.94
CA PRO A 260 8.41 -23.98 4.80
C PRO A 260 9.08 -25.34 4.98
N ASP A 261 10.03 -25.71 4.11
CA ASP A 261 10.82 -26.95 4.19
C ASP A 261 12.04 -26.77 5.11
N PRO A 262 12.10 -27.47 6.28
CA PRO A 262 13.23 -27.34 7.21
C PRO A 262 14.59 -27.75 6.65
N ILE A 263 14.60 -28.63 5.63
CA ILE A 263 15.86 -29.09 5.00
C ILE A 263 16.40 -27.99 4.06
N ARG A 264 15.51 -27.36 3.31
CA ARG A 264 15.86 -26.22 2.43
C ARG A 264 16.21 -25.00 3.26
N GLU A 265 15.46 -24.71 4.32
CA GLU A 265 15.73 -23.58 5.22
C GLU A 265 17.11 -23.63 5.83
N ARG A 266 17.60 -24.83 6.24
CA ARG A 266 18.97 -25.01 6.77
C ARG A 266 20.08 -24.74 5.73
N LYS A 267 19.76 -24.85 4.45
CA LYS A 267 20.71 -24.59 3.34
C LYS A 267 20.58 -23.20 2.75
N ARG A 268 19.62 -22.41 3.24
CA ARG A 268 19.39 -21.05 2.75
C ARG A 268 20.62 -20.18 3.01
N VAL A 269 21.07 -19.50 1.97
CA VAL A 269 22.12 -18.48 2.05
C VAL A 269 21.46 -17.12 1.99
N LEU A 270 21.57 -16.37 3.07
CA LEU A 270 21.10 -14.97 3.10
C LEU A 270 22.05 -14.13 2.26
N GLN A 271 21.50 -13.40 1.33
CA GLN A 271 22.23 -12.39 0.56
C GLN A 271 22.25 -11.09 1.35
N TYR A 272 23.28 -10.30 1.19
CA TYR A 272 23.40 -8.98 1.83
C TYR A 272 23.69 -7.93 0.77
N TYR A 273 23.05 -6.78 0.89
CA TYR A 273 23.28 -5.63 0.03
C TYR A 273 23.54 -4.40 0.90
N ASP A 274 24.67 -3.73 0.68
CA ASP A 274 25.16 -2.58 1.45
C ASP A 274 24.85 -1.22 0.82
N GLY A 275 24.18 -1.21 -0.33
CA GLY A 275 23.85 0.01 -1.07
C GLY A 275 24.91 0.44 -2.07
N GLU A 276 25.99 -0.34 -2.28
CA GLU A 276 27.00 -0.03 -3.29
C GLU A 276 26.39 0.07 -4.71
N GLY A 277 26.83 1.06 -5.47
CA GLY A 277 26.44 1.25 -6.88
C GLY A 277 25.15 2.06 -7.09
N MET A 278 24.43 2.47 -6.06
CA MET A 278 23.19 3.26 -6.23
C MET A 278 23.40 4.68 -6.77
N GLU A 279 24.57 5.29 -6.53
CA GLU A 279 24.82 6.69 -6.88
C GLU A 279 24.79 6.96 -8.40
N ASN A 280 25.18 5.96 -9.20
CA ASN A 280 25.26 6.03 -10.67
C ASN A 280 24.25 5.09 -11.36
N SER A 281 23.17 4.74 -10.69
CA SER A 281 22.18 3.82 -11.24
C SER A 281 21.16 4.55 -12.11
N VAL A 282 20.70 3.88 -13.17
CA VAL A 282 19.70 4.34 -14.12
C VAL A 282 18.50 3.41 -14.08
N TRP A 283 17.30 3.99 -14.09
CA TRP A 283 16.06 3.26 -14.21
C TRP A 283 15.97 2.61 -15.60
N THR A 284 15.95 1.30 -15.66
CA THR A 284 16.04 0.53 -16.91
C THR A 284 14.91 -0.50 -16.98
N GLU A 285 14.24 -0.58 -18.12
CA GLU A 285 13.31 -1.68 -18.41
C GLU A 285 14.13 -2.91 -18.85
N VAL A 286 14.04 -3.99 -18.07
CA VAL A 286 14.80 -5.25 -18.29
C VAL A 286 13.97 -6.27 -19.04
N SER A 287 12.66 -6.27 -18.86
CA SER A 287 11.67 -7.02 -19.63
C SER A 287 10.34 -6.23 -19.66
N PRO A 288 9.37 -6.57 -20.48
CA PRO A 288 8.12 -5.82 -20.59
C PRO A 288 7.42 -5.61 -19.24
N GLY A 289 7.39 -4.36 -18.76
CA GLY A 289 6.80 -3.99 -17.47
C GLY A 289 7.65 -4.30 -16.24
N HIS A 290 8.87 -4.80 -16.41
CA HIS A 290 9.86 -5.02 -15.36
C HIS A 290 10.97 -3.98 -15.45
N PHE A 291 11.07 -3.16 -14.43
CA PHE A 291 12.02 -2.05 -14.34
C PHE A 291 12.91 -2.22 -13.10
N ALA A 292 14.19 -1.91 -13.24
CA ALA A 292 15.13 -1.92 -12.12
C ALA A 292 16.13 -0.75 -12.20
N MET A 293 16.61 -0.30 -11.05
CA MET A 293 17.75 0.61 -10.97
C MET A 293 19.04 -0.20 -11.16
N LEU A 294 19.73 0.02 -12.27
CA LEU A 294 20.97 -0.69 -12.62
C LEU A 294 22.10 0.31 -12.81
N PRO A 295 23.38 -0.06 -12.51
CA PRO A 295 24.54 0.77 -12.79
C PRO A 295 24.57 1.24 -14.25
N ALA A 296 24.89 2.50 -14.49
CA ALA A 296 24.90 3.10 -15.84
C ALA A 296 25.84 2.40 -16.84
N GLU A 297 26.92 1.77 -16.34
CA GLU A 297 27.89 0.99 -17.13
C GLU A 297 27.42 -0.43 -17.45
N GLY A 298 26.29 -0.88 -16.88
CA GLY A 298 25.82 -2.26 -16.94
C GLY A 298 25.08 -2.69 -18.20
N LYS A 299 25.00 -1.87 -19.25
CA LYS A 299 24.44 -2.32 -20.55
C LYS A 299 25.25 -3.43 -21.24
N GLY A 300 26.44 -3.78 -20.70
CA GLY A 300 27.31 -4.83 -21.22
C GLY A 300 27.39 -6.11 -20.37
N CYS A 301 26.74 -6.19 -19.20
CA CYS A 301 26.98 -7.28 -18.24
C CYS A 301 25.83 -8.30 -18.12
N LEU A 302 24.85 -8.27 -19.03
CA LEU A 302 23.80 -9.30 -19.12
C LEU A 302 24.26 -10.65 -19.70
N SER A 303 25.57 -10.76 -20.05
CA SER A 303 26.12 -11.99 -20.66
C SER A 303 26.89 -12.90 -19.71
N LEU A 304 26.92 -12.65 -18.39
CA LEU A 304 27.79 -13.43 -17.45
C LEU A 304 27.04 -13.94 -16.19
N ILE A 305 25.74 -14.19 -16.26
CA ILE A 305 25.08 -14.98 -15.21
C ILE A 305 24.45 -16.22 -15.86
N HIS A 306 25.33 -17.07 -16.41
CA HIS A 306 25.10 -18.50 -16.55
C HIS A 306 26.06 -19.17 -15.59
N ILE A 307 25.62 -19.47 -14.38
CA ILE A 307 26.06 -20.65 -13.60
C ILE A 307 24.88 -21.08 -12.76
#